data_fcd015fdf370145ab8f59636d3710968
#
_entry.id   fcd015fdf370145ab8f59636d3710968
#
_cell.length_a   1.000
_cell.length_b   1.000
_cell.length_c   1.000
_cell.angle_alpha   90.00
_cell.angle_beta   90.00
_cell.angle_gamma   90.00
#
_symmetry.space_group_name_H-M   'P 1'
#
loop_
_entity.id
_entity.type
_entity.pdbx_description
1 polymer ?
#
loop_
_entity_poly.entity_id
_entity_poly.type
_entity_poly.pdbx_seq_one_letter_code
_entity_poly.pdbx_strand_id
1 'polypeptide(L)'
;MTLDLHNFFKFYDDKNANHVAAVQWLEDNLPEEFLDDSKSDWVSIFRTKPPTPEVLAVPYFNQVDNYRDAHRTCNSSSCAMCLAFLKPGSIKGDDEYVKKVFEIGDTTDHAVQTKVLAAYGVKSHFSYNLSFADIDRSLDAGKPVVIGILHRGSLSAPTGGHMCVVIGKTPDGKGYFINDPYGTLNDNYSGPVENGKKTIYTKAVLKHRWCPGGNDGWGRIFD
;
A
#
# COMPACT_ATOMS: atom_id res chain seq x y z
N MET A 1 25.99 17.12 33.19
CA MET A 1 26.66 16.39 32.09
C MET A 1 25.85 16.65 30.86
N THR A 2 26.21 17.63 30.05
CA THR A 2 25.50 17.96 28.82
C THR A 2 25.86 16.93 27.78
N LEU A 3 24.92 16.15 27.28
CA LEU A 3 25.11 15.31 26.13
C LEU A 3 25.32 16.19 24.89
N ASP A 4 26.49 16.07 24.25
CA ASP A 4 26.73 16.72 22.97
C ASP A 4 25.98 15.98 21.87
N LEU A 5 24.71 16.37 21.67
CA LEU A 5 23.85 15.81 20.65
C LEU A 5 24.23 16.28 19.23
N HIS A 6 25.06 17.33 19.11
CA HIS A 6 25.47 17.87 17.82
C HIS A 6 26.22 16.82 16.94
N ASN A 7 27.07 16.01 17.56
CA ASN A 7 27.75 14.93 16.84
C ASN A 7 26.83 13.76 16.49
N PHE A 8 25.79 13.49 17.27
CA PHE A 8 24.80 12.47 16.95
C PHE A 8 24.00 12.88 15.71
N PHE A 9 23.52 14.13 15.65
CA PHE A 9 22.71 14.63 14.54
C PHE A 9 23.48 14.85 13.25
N LYS A 10 24.82 15.00 13.30
CA LYS A 10 25.67 15.07 12.11
C LYS A 10 25.60 13.81 11.25
N PHE A 11 25.24 12.66 11.85
CA PHE A 11 25.13 11.36 11.19
C PHE A 11 23.69 10.84 11.16
N TYR A 12 22.74 11.71 11.52
CA TYR A 12 21.31 11.35 11.48
C TYR A 12 20.86 11.13 10.03
N ASP A 13 20.17 10.00 9.82
CA ASP A 13 19.53 9.65 8.57
C ASP A 13 18.04 9.37 8.87
N ASP A 14 17.17 10.23 8.35
CA ASP A 14 15.71 10.14 8.51
C ASP A 14 15.10 8.90 7.86
N LYS A 15 15.87 8.24 6.98
CA LYS A 15 15.51 6.96 6.34
C LYS A 15 15.92 5.75 7.16
N ASN A 16 16.73 5.95 8.20
CA ASN A 16 17.15 4.88 9.10
C ASN A 16 16.17 4.78 10.28
N ALA A 17 15.36 3.72 10.30
CA ALA A 17 14.36 3.49 11.34
C ALA A 17 14.93 3.50 12.77
N ASN A 18 16.19 3.08 12.97
CA ASN A 18 16.83 3.10 14.28
C ASN A 18 17.20 4.53 14.70
N HIS A 19 17.59 5.39 13.75
CA HIS A 19 17.88 6.79 14.04
C HIS A 19 16.59 7.52 14.42
N VAL A 20 15.49 7.29 13.68
CA VAL A 20 14.17 7.86 13.99
C VAL A 20 13.68 7.42 15.36
N ALA A 21 13.79 6.13 15.69
CA ALA A 21 13.40 5.59 16.98
C ALA A 21 14.25 6.15 18.14
N ALA A 22 15.55 6.37 17.92
CA ALA A 22 16.43 6.96 18.91
C ALA A 22 16.08 8.44 19.19
N VAL A 23 15.75 9.22 18.16
CA VAL A 23 15.30 10.61 18.32
C VAL A 23 13.98 10.65 19.10
N GLN A 24 13.01 9.82 18.73
CA GLN A 24 11.72 9.74 19.43
C GLN A 24 11.91 9.37 20.91
N TRP A 25 12.80 8.41 21.21
CA TRP A 25 13.12 8.05 22.58
C TRP A 25 13.72 9.21 23.36
N LEU A 26 14.62 10.00 22.74
CA LEU A 26 15.22 11.19 23.36
C LEU A 26 14.14 12.25 23.67
N GLU A 27 13.22 12.49 22.74
CA GLU A 27 12.10 13.43 22.93
C GLU A 27 11.16 13.00 24.09
N ASP A 28 10.88 11.70 24.18
CA ASP A 28 9.95 11.15 25.18
C ASP A 28 10.56 11.06 26.59
N ASN A 29 11.89 11.01 26.71
CA ASN A 29 12.57 10.67 27.97
C ASN A 29 13.52 11.77 28.51
N LEU A 30 13.85 12.79 27.72
CA LEU A 30 14.68 13.88 28.21
C LEU A 30 13.82 15.05 28.71
N PRO A 31 14.08 15.58 29.94
CA PRO A 31 13.44 16.81 30.43
C PRO A 31 13.73 17.98 29.47
N GLU A 32 12.74 18.87 29.30
CA GLU A 32 12.85 20.05 28.42
C GLU A 32 14.08 20.92 28.66
N GLU A 33 14.55 20.97 29.88
CA GLU A 33 15.74 21.73 30.32
C GLU A 33 17.09 21.21 29.80
N PHE A 34 17.13 19.96 29.26
CA PHE A 34 18.32 19.38 28.61
C PHE A 34 18.40 19.70 27.14
N LEU A 35 17.39 20.27 26.59
CA LEU A 35 17.26 20.68 25.24
C LEU A 35 17.50 22.18 25.17
N ASP A 36 18.75 22.64 25.02
CA ASP A 36 19.15 24.05 25.05
C ASP A 36 18.66 24.91 23.87
N ASP A 37 19.01 26.20 23.80
CA ASP A 37 18.54 27.18 22.81
C ASP A 37 18.97 26.89 21.35
N SER A 38 19.90 25.98 21.12
CA SER A 38 20.17 25.42 19.77
C SER A 38 19.02 24.54 19.25
N LYS A 39 18.05 24.27 20.13
CA LYS A 39 16.80 23.58 20.00
C LYS A 39 15.94 24.00 18.80
N SER A 40 15.89 25.28 18.46
CA SER A 40 14.92 25.77 17.48
C SER A 40 15.22 25.25 16.06
N ASP A 41 16.48 25.05 15.72
CA ASP A 41 16.83 24.70 14.34
C ASP A 41 16.74 23.20 14.07
N TRP A 42 17.23 22.35 14.97
CA TRP A 42 17.14 20.92 14.76
C TRP A 42 15.80 20.32 15.22
N VAL A 43 15.14 20.87 16.25
CA VAL A 43 13.76 20.48 16.60
C VAL A 43 12.78 20.88 15.50
N SER A 44 12.99 21.97 14.76
CA SER A 44 12.17 22.30 13.60
C SER A 44 12.42 21.34 12.43
N ILE A 45 13.65 20.83 12.28
CA ILE A 45 14.00 19.83 11.26
C ILE A 45 13.42 18.46 11.63
N PHE A 46 13.34 18.12 12.93
CA PHE A 46 12.89 16.81 13.41
C PHE A 46 11.45 16.76 13.91
N ARG A 47 10.85 17.91 14.27
CA ARG A 47 9.40 18.08 14.54
C ARG A 47 8.55 18.20 13.28
N THR A 48 9.10 18.13 12.10
CA THR A 48 8.27 17.64 11.01
C THR A 48 7.92 16.20 11.40
N LYS A 49 6.79 16.08 12.13
CA LYS A 49 6.08 14.81 12.31
C LYS A 49 6.32 14.00 11.06
N PRO A 50 6.90 12.78 11.14
CA PRO A 50 7.07 11.99 9.94
C PRO A 50 5.76 12.10 9.19
N PRO A 51 5.73 12.50 7.93
CA PRO A 51 4.50 12.85 7.25
C PRO A 51 3.53 11.75 7.55
N THR A 52 2.39 12.10 8.16
CA THR A 52 1.35 11.10 8.50
C THR A 52 1.22 10.29 7.23
N PRO A 53 1.44 8.96 7.26
CA PRO A 53 1.57 8.19 6.03
C PRO A 53 0.40 8.56 5.14
N GLU A 54 0.66 9.29 4.06
CA GLU A 54 -0.39 9.87 3.26
C GLU A 54 -1.14 8.71 2.62
N VAL A 55 -2.42 8.61 2.95
CA VAL A 55 -3.28 7.63 2.27
C VAL A 55 -3.50 8.19 0.87
N LEU A 56 -2.93 7.55 -0.13
CA LEU A 56 -3.06 7.95 -1.51
C LEU A 56 -4.54 8.04 -1.91
N ALA A 57 -4.90 9.13 -2.59
CA ALA A 57 -6.28 9.38 -3.02
C ALA A 57 -6.69 8.49 -4.22
N VAL A 58 -6.38 7.21 -4.15
CA VAL A 58 -6.74 6.22 -5.17
C VAL A 58 -8.25 6.06 -5.19
N PRO A 59 -8.92 6.27 -6.34
CA PRO A 59 -10.36 6.09 -6.44
C PRO A 59 -10.73 4.63 -6.13
N TYR A 60 -11.92 4.42 -5.57
CA TYR A 60 -12.45 3.09 -5.31
C TYR A 60 -13.38 2.66 -6.45
N PHE A 61 -13.13 1.49 -7.00
CA PHE A 61 -14.01 0.83 -7.96
C PHE A 61 -14.44 -0.53 -7.41
N ASN A 62 -15.72 -0.82 -7.62
CA ASN A 62 -16.38 -2.02 -7.14
C ASN A 62 -16.42 -3.05 -8.27
N GLN A 63 -15.73 -4.19 -8.12
CA GLN A 63 -15.73 -5.20 -9.17
C GLN A 63 -17.09 -5.86 -9.38
N VAL A 64 -17.98 -5.83 -8.36
CA VAL A 64 -19.23 -6.59 -8.37
C VAL A 64 -20.27 -6.00 -9.35
N ASP A 65 -20.15 -4.72 -9.68
CA ASP A 65 -20.99 -4.02 -10.66
C ASP A 65 -20.43 -4.02 -12.09
N ASN A 66 -19.25 -4.64 -12.32
CA ASN A 66 -18.68 -4.77 -13.64
C ASN A 66 -19.62 -5.50 -14.62
N TYR A 67 -19.73 -5.00 -15.81
CA TYR A 67 -20.69 -5.47 -16.84
C TYR A 67 -20.48 -6.93 -17.26
N ARG A 68 -19.30 -7.52 -17.01
CA ARG A 68 -18.93 -8.86 -17.45
C ARG A 68 -18.04 -9.57 -16.44
N ASP A 69 -18.35 -10.82 -16.14
CA ASP A 69 -17.55 -11.72 -15.27
C ASP A 69 -17.13 -11.08 -13.93
N ALA A 70 -18.00 -10.26 -13.36
CA ALA A 70 -17.77 -9.42 -12.18
C ALA A 70 -17.06 -10.16 -11.03
N HIS A 71 -17.39 -11.43 -10.80
CA HIS A 71 -16.81 -12.28 -9.75
C HIS A 71 -15.32 -12.61 -9.98
N ARG A 72 -14.75 -12.33 -11.17
CA ARG A 72 -13.37 -12.64 -11.57
C ARG A 72 -12.54 -11.38 -11.85
N THR A 73 -13.11 -10.19 -11.80
CA THR A 73 -12.48 -8.95 -12.26
C THR A 73 -11.64 -8.22 -11.22
N CYS A 74 -11.36 -8.82 -10.05
CA CYS A 74 -10.60 -8.19 -8.99
C CYS A 74 -9.26 -7.60 -9.45
N ASN A 75 -8.52 -8.33 -10.29
CA ASN A 75 -7.25 -7.87 -10.85
C ASN A 75 -7.44 -6.65 -11.75
N SER A 76 -8.45 -6.68 -12.62
CA SER A 76 -8.75 -5.56 -13.52
C SER A 76 -9.25 -4.32 -12.77
N SER A 77 -10.18 -4.46 -11.82
CA SER A 77 -10.65 -3.32 -11.03
C SER A 77 -9.54 -2.73 -10.17
N SER A 78 -8.66 -3.57 -9.59
CA SER A 78 -7.48 -3.10 -8.86
C SER A 78 -6.50 -2.33 -9.75
N CYS A 79 -6.21 -2.84 -10.95
CA CYS A 79 -5.36 -2.13 -11.91
C CYS A 79 -6.03 -0.84 -12.42
N ALA A 80 -7.35 -0.85 -12.62
CA ALA A 80 -8.11 0.34 -13.01
C ALA A 80 -8.05 1.46 -11.95
N MET A 81 -8.20 1.10 -10.66
CA MET A 81 -8.02 2.06 -9.55
C MET A 81 -6.64 2.71 -9.59
N CYS A 82 -5.59 1.91 -9.78
CA CYS A 82 -4.22 2.42 -9.88
C CYS A 82 -4.03 3.29 -11.13
N LEU A 83 -4.55 2.86 -12.28
CA LEU A 83 -4.49 3.64 -13.52
C LEU A 83 -5.16 5.00 -13.37
N ALA A 84 -6.38 5.04 -12.81
CA ALA A 84 -7.12 6.29 -12.63
C ALA A 84 -6.40 7.27 -11.67
N PHE A 85 -5.65 6.75 -10.70
CA PHE A 85 -4.82 7.53 -9.80
C PHE A 85 -3.54 8.04 -10.47
N LEU A 86 -2.78 7.14 -11.12
CA LEU A 86 -1.49 7.47 -11.74
C LEU A 86 -1.63 8.31 -13.01
N LYS A 87 -2.78 8.20 -13.69
CA LYS A 87 -3.09 8.94 -14.91
C LYS A 87 -4.53 9.44 -14.87
N PRO A 88 -4.81 10.51 -14.10
CA PRO A 88 -6.16 11.04 -13.96
C PRO A 88 -6.82 11.37 -15.32
N GLY A 89 -8.09 11.01 -15.45
CA GLY A 89 -8.86 11.23 -16.68
C GLY A 89 -8.62 10.21 -17.79
N SER A 90 -7.77 9.20 -17.59
CA SER A 90 -7.52 8.14 -18.59
C SER A 90 -8.69 7.19 -18.78
N ILE A 91 -9.47 6.97 -17.73
CA ILE A 91 -10.69 6.15 -17.70
C ILE A 91 -11.75 6.81 -16.81
N LYS A 92 -13.03 6.51 -17.05
CA LYS A 92 -14.15 7.01 -16.25
C LYS A 92 -14.54 6.06 -15.11
N GLY A 93 -14.19 4.78 -15.24
CA GLY A 93 -14.47 3.71 -14.29
C GLY A 93 -13.78 2.43 -14.71
N ASP A 94 -13.89 1.40 -13.89
CA ASP A 94 -13.21 0.12 -14.18
C ASP A 94 -13.86 -0.67 -15.32
N ASP A 95 -15.13 -0.50 -15.62
CA ASP A 95 -15.77 -1.11 -16.79
C ASP A 95 -15.06 -0.76 -18.11
N GLU A 96 -14.60 0.50 -18.25
CA GLU A 96 -13.84 0.92 -19.42
C GLU A 96 -12.50 0.18 -19.52
N TYR A 97 -11.83 0.01 -18.39
CA TYR A 97 -10.59 -0.75 -18.30
C TYR A 97 -10.83 -2.25 -18.53
N VAL A 98 -11.85 -2.83 -17.89
CA VAL A 98 -12.26 -4.24 -18.03
C VAL A 98 -12.57 -4.58 -19.47
N LYS A 99 -13.27 -3.70 -20.18
CA LYS A 99 -13.53 -3.85 -21.61
C LYS A 99 -12.23 -3.98 -22.41
N LYS A 100 -11.25 -3.12 -22.13
CA LYS A 100 -9.96 -3.15 -22.80
C LYS A 100 -9.16 -4.43 -22.49
N VAL A 101 -9.26 -4.92 -21.25
CA VAL A 101 -8.68 -6.22 -20.86
C VAL A 101 -9.26 -7.36 -21.68
N PHE A 102 -10.59 -7.46 -21.78
CA PHE A 102 -11.26 -8.54 -22.54
C PHE A 102 -11.05 -8.47 -24.05
N GLU A 103 -10.63 -7.33 -24.62
CA GLU A 103 -10.18 -7.23 -26.01
C GLU A 103 -8.82 -7.92 -26.24
N ILE A 104 -8.00 -8.07 -25.20
CA ILE A 104 -6.62 -8.58 -25.28
C ILE A 104 -6.51 -9.99 -24.72
N GLY A 105 -7.26 -10.33 -23.66
CA GLY A 105 -7.19 -11.64 -23.03
C GLY A 105 -8.04 -11.76 -21.77
N ASP A 106 -7.64 -12.66 -20.86
CA ASP A 106 -8.38 -12.94 -19.63
C ASP A 106 -8.09 -11.90 -18.52
N THR A 107 -9.11 -11.57 -17.74
CA THR A 107 -9.04 -10.61 -16.63
C THR A 107 -8.11 -11.06 -15.51
N THR A 108 -7.86 -12.35 -15.35
CA THR A 108 -6.95 -12.90 -14.34
C THR A 108 -5.50 -12.99 -14.79
N ASP A 109 -5.22 -12.77 -16.08
CA ASP A 109 -3.87 -12.83 -16.65
C ASP A 109 -3.07 -11.57 -16.33
N HIS A 110 -2.00 -11.71 -15.55
CA HIS A 110 -1.13 -10.62 -15.17
C HIS A 110 -0.38 -9.99 -16.35
N ALA A 111 -0.05 -10.76 -17.39
CA ALA A 111 0.61 -10.23 -18.58
C ALA A 111 -0.36 -9.38 -19.42
N VAL A 112 -1.64 -9.74 -19.47
CA VAL A 112 -2.69 -8.94 -20.10
C VAL A 112 -2.82 -7.59 -19.38
N GLN A 113 -2.88 -7.59 -18.05
CA GLN A 113 -2.92 -6.35 -17.28
C GLN A 113 -1.71 -5.44 -17.55
N THR A 114 -0.50 -6.03 -17.67
CA THR A 114 0.71 -5.29 -18.03
C THR A 114 0.59 -4.62 -19.39
N LYS A 115 0.08 -5.34 -20.39
CA LYS A 115 -0.13 -4.81 -21.76
C LYS A 115 -1.16 -3.69 -21.78
N VAL A 116 -2.28 -3.85 -21.06
CA VAL A 116 -3.33 -2.83 -21.00
C VAL A 116 -2.81 -1.56 -20.31
N LEU A 117 -2.14 -1.65 -19.15
CA LEU A 117 -1.54 -0.52 -18.48
C LEU A 117 -0.52 0.21 -19.36
N ALA A 118 0.33 -0.55 -20.07
CA ALA A 118 1.30 0.02 -21.01
C ALA A 118 0.61 0.75 -22.18
N ALA A 119 -0.52 0.26 -22.67
CA ALA A 119 -1.31 0.95 -23.72
C ALA A 119 -1.86 2.30 -23.22
N TYR A 120 -2.13 2.43 -21.93
CA TYR A 120 -2.45 3.73 -21.31
C TYR A 120 -1.20 4.55 -20.94
N GLY A 121 0.01 4.06 -21.22
CA GLY A 121 1.27 4.76 -20.92
C GLY A 121 1.72 4.62 -19.46
N VAL A 122 1.19 3.64 -18.72
CA VAL A 122 1.60 3.33 -17.35
C VAL A 122 2.49 2.09 -17.36
N LYS A 123 3.74 2.26 -16.95
CA LYS A 123 4.70 1.17 -16.82
C LYS A 123 4.49 0.43 -15.50
N SER A 124 4.51 -0.89 -15.55
CA SER A 124 4.38 -1.74 -14.36
C SER A 124 4.91 -3.13 -14.64
N HIS A 125 5.26 -3.84 -13.57
CA HIS A 125 5.63 -5.25 -13.65
C HIS A 125 4.92 -6.05 -12.54
N PHE A 126 4.69 -7.33 -12.79
CA PHE A 126 4.15 -8.26 -11.82
C PHE A 126 5.28 -9.11 -11.25
N SER A 127 5.31 -9.29 -9.92
CA SER A 127 6.33 -10.05 -9.21
C SER A 127 5.69 -11.06 -8.27
N TYR A 128 6.40 -12.15 -8.00
CA TYR A 128 6.07 -13.16 -6.99
C TYR A 128 7.02 -13.15 -5.80
N ASN A 129 7.89 -12.14 -5.71
CA ASN A 129 8.95 -12.04 -4.71
C ASN A 129 8.91 -10.68 -3.99
N LEU A 130 7.70 -10.17 -3.72
CA LEU A 130 7.54 -8.91 -2.99
C LEU A 130 7.60 -9.14 -1.48
N SER A 131 8.09 -8.14 -0.79
CA SER A 131 8.12 -8.03 0.67
C SER A 131 7.32 -6.82 1.15
N PHE A 132 7.09 -6.70 2.46
CA PHE A 132 6.52 -5.50 3.06
C PHE A 132 7.36 -4.26 2.78
N ALA A 133 8.70 -4.39 2.71
CA ALA A 133 9.59 -3.28 2.38
C ALA A 133 9.39 -2.77 0.93
N ASP A 134 8.99 -3.64 0.00
CA ASP A 134 8.69 -3.21 -1.38
C ASP A 134 7.38 -2.42 -1.44
N ILE A 135 6.37 -2.83 -0.66
CA ILE A 135 5.14 -2.04 -0.49
C ILE A 135 5.47 -0.67 0.12
N ASP A 136 6.21 -0.67 1.23
CA ASP A 136 6.55 0.56 1.96
C ASP A 136 7.31 1.54 1.04
N ARG A 137 8.29 1.04 0.25
CA ARG A 137 9.05 1.84 -0.73
C ARG A 137 8.17 2.42 -1.83
N SER A 138 7.22 1.64 -2.36
CA SER A 138 6.29 2.11 -3.39
C SER A 138 5.39 3.22 -2.86
N LEU A 139 4.82 3.03 -1.67
CA LEU A 139 3.98 4.05 -1.02
C LEU A 139 4.76 5.33 -0.69
N ASP A 140 6.01 5.21 -0.23
CA ASP A 140 6.90 6.35 0.04
C ASP A 140 7.24 7.14 -1.25
N ALA A 141 7.20 6.45 -2.40
CA ALA A 141 7.31 7.07 -3.72
C ALA A 141 5.98 7.61 -4.27
N GLY A 142 4.90 7.61 -3.47
CA GLY A 142 3.58 8.08 -3.88
C GLY A 142 2.85 7.15 -4.84
N LYS A 143 3.23 5.86 -4.89
CA LYS A 143 2.66 4.88 -5.82
C LYS A 143 1.90 3.77 -5.08
N PRO A 144 0.65 3.46 -5.48
CA PRO A 144 -0.09 2.34 -4.92
C PRO A 144 0.53 1.00 -5.36
N VAL A 145 0.18 -0.09 -4.67
CA VAL A 145 0.62 -1.44 -5.02
C VAL A 145 -0.60 -2.34 -5.15
N VAL A 146 -0.72 -3.08 -6.24
CA VAL A 146 -1.73 -4.15 -6.32
C VAL A 146 -1.13 -5.42 -5.73
N ILE A 147 -1.72 -5.94 -4.67
CA ILE A 147 -1.29 -7.21 -4.06
C ILE A 147 -2.34 -8.30 -4.28
N GLY A 148 -1.86 -9.54 -4.38
CA GLY A 148 -2.74 -10.70 -4.38
C GLY A 148 -2.76 -11.36 -3.01
N ILE A 149 -3.93 -11.72 -2.53
CA ILE A 149 -4.11 -12.35 -1.22
C ILE A 149 -4.88 -13.67 -1.32
N LEU A 150 -4.61 -14.58 -0.41
CA LEU A 150 -5.42 -15.77 -0.18
C LEU A 150 -6.61 -15.37 0.71
N HIS A 151 -7.73 -15.02 0.08
CA HIS A 151 -8.85 -14.32 0.75
C HIS A 151 -9.85 -15.25 1.46
N ARG A 152 -9.72 -16.56 1.29
CA ARG A 152 -10.60 -17.58 1.90
C ARG A 152 -9.84 -18.48 2.86
N GLY A 153 -10.57 -19.36 3.55
CA GLY A 153 -10.00 -20.29 4.54
C GLY A 153 -9.55 -19.60 5.83
N SER A 154 -9.04 -20.40 6.76
CA SER A 154 -8.49 -19.89 8.04
C SER A 154 -7.12 -19.23 7.84
N LEU A 155 -6.62 -18.51 8.85
CA LEU A 155 -5.27 -17.95 8.81
C LEU A 155 -4.18 -19.03 8.75
N SER A 156 -4.42 -20.20 9.31
CA SER A 156 -3.48 -21.34 9.28
C SER A 156 -3.54 -22.14 7.98
N ALA A 157 -4.62 -22.01 7.21
CA ALA A 157 -4.82 -22.67 5.92
C ALA A 157 -5.55 -21.73 4.95
N PRO A 158 -4.93 -20.62 4.55
CA PRO A 158 -5.56 -19.66 3.64
C PRO A 158 -5.61 -20.24 2.23
N THR A 159 -6.69 -19.92 1.51
CA THR A 159 -6.95 -20.41 0.14
C THR A 159 -7.56 -19.31 -0.73
N GLY A 160 -7.83 -19.66 -1.99
CA GLY A 160 -8.36 -18.75 -2.98
C GLY A 160 -7.29 -17.80 -3.51
N GLY A 161 -7.70 -16.89 -4.36
CA GLY A 161 -6.84 -15.84 -4.92
C GLY A 161 -7.69 -14.61 -5.18
N HIS A 162 -7.21 -13.45 -4.74
CA HIS A 162 -7.92 -12.18 -4.87
C HIS A 162 -6.92 -11.03 -4.95
N MET A 163 -7.24 -10.01 -5.74
CA MET A 163 -6.39 -8.84 -5.92
C MET A 163 -7.03 -7.61 -5.30
N CYS A 164 -6.23 -6.84 -4.56
CA CYS A 164 -6.64 -5.58 -3.94
C CYS A 164 -5.50 -4.54 -4.01
N VAL A 165 -5.79 -3.29 -3.67
CA VAL A 165 -4.85 -2.17 -3.82
C VAL A 165 -4.41 -1.65 -2.46
N VAL A 166 -3.12 -1.66 -2.19
CA VAL A 166 -2.52 -0.99 -1.04
C VAL A 166 -2.38 0.50 -1.37
N ILE A 167 -2.95 1.36 -0.53
CA ILE A 167 -3.04 2.80 -0.77
C ILE A 167 -2.40 3.65 0.33
N GLY A 168 -1.90 3.05 1.39
CA GLY A 168 -1.24 3.78 2.48
C GLY A 168 -0.88 2.88 3.65
N LYS A 169 0.00 3.38 4.52
CA LYS A 169 0.40 2.73 5.78
C LYS A 169 -0.51 3.21 6.92
N THR A 170 -0.85 2.33 7.87
CA THR A 170 -1.49 2.78 9.11
C THR A 170 -0.53 3.61 9.95
N PRO A 171 -1.01 4.60 10.75
CA PRO A 171 -0.14 5.46 11.56
C PRO A 171 0.77 4.71 12.54
N ASP A 172 0.33 3.55 13.02
CA ASP A 172 1.09 2.68 13.92
C ASP A 172 2.06 1.74 13.19
N GLY A 173 2.11 1.80 11.85
CA GLY A 173 2.96 0.95 11.02
C GLY A 173 2.58 -0.55 11.00
N LYS A 174 1.50 -0.94 11.68
CA LYS A 174 1.10 -2.36 11.84
C LYS A 174 0.18 -2.89 10.75
N GLY A 175 -0.21 -2.05 9.79
CA GLY A 175 -1.10 -2.43 8.70
C GLY A 175 -1.04 -1.47 7.53
N TYR A 176 -1.93 -1.73 6.60
CA TYR A 176 -2.11 -0.91 5.41
C TYR A 176 -3.58 -0.56 5.20
N PHE A 177 -3.82 0.63 4.66
CA PHE A 177 -5.09 0.97 4.05
C PHE A 177 -5.19 0.29 2.69
N ILE A 178 -6.29 -0.37 2.45
CA ILE A 178 -6.55 -1.19 1.26
C ILE A 178 -7.84 -0.72 0.59
N ASN A 179 -7.81 -0.59 -0.73
CA ASN A 179 -9.01 -0.61 -1.54
C ASN A 179 -9.19 -2.03 -2.06
N ASP A 180 -10.19 -2.73 -1.52
CA ASP A 180 -10.52 -4.10 -1.91
C ASP A 180 -11.81 -4.06 -2.77
N PRO A 181 -11.72 -4.39 -4.07
CA PRO A 181 -12.85 -4.23 -4.99
C PRO A 181 -14.02 -5.19 -4.74
N TYR A 182 -13.87 -6.18 -3.88
CA TYR A 182 -14.90 -7.19 -3.59
C TYR A 182 -15.57 -7.00 -2.22
N GLY A 183 -15.11 -6.04 -1.42
CA GLY A 183 -15.56 -5.82 -0.05
C GLY A 183 -14.41 -5.90 0.95
N THR A 184 -14.60 -6.48 2.12
CA THR A 184 -13.51 -6.60 3.09
C THR A 184 -13.34 -8.00 3.66
N LEU A 185 -12.09 -8.41 3.79
CA LEU A 185 -11.71 -9.64 4.48
C LEU A 185 -12.13 -9.62 5.97
N ASN A 186 -12.27 -8.43 6.57
CA ASN A 186 -12.58 -8.28 7.99
C ASN A 186 -13.99 -8.75 8.36
N ASP A 187 -14.91 -8.80 7.41
CA ASP A 187 -16.27 -9.35 7.57
C ASP A 187 -16.50 -10.62 6.73
N ASN A 188 -15.41 -11.25 6.24
CA ASN A 188 -15.43 -12.41 5.33
C ASN A 188 -16.25 -12.14 4.04
N TYR A 189 -16.23 -10.89 3.56
CA TYR A 189 -16.97 -10.46 2.37
C TYR A 189 -18.50 -10.66 2.46
N SER A 190 -19.04 -10.63 3.68
CA SER A 190 -20.48 -10.80 3.94
C SER A 190 -21.23 -9.46 4.05
N GLY A 191 -20.50 -8.37 4.20
CA GLY A 191 -21.03 -7.01 4.28
C GLY A 191 -21.18 -6.32 2.93
N PRO A 192 -21.56 -5.04 2.94
CA PRO A 192 -21.57 -4.20 1.75
C PRO A 192 -20.19 -4.13 1.08
N VAL A 193 -20.15 -4.12 -0.26
CA VAL A 193 -18.89 -4.06 -1.02
C VAL A 193 -18.10 -2.78 -0.71
N GLU A 194 -18.78 -1.69 -0.41
CA GLU A 194 -18.19 -0.40 -0.02
C GLU A 194 -17.33 -0.47 1.24
N ASN A 195 -17.51 -1.51 2.08
CA ASN A 195 -16.62 -1.79 3.21
C ASN A 195 -15.18 -2.08 2.78
N GLY A 196 -14.95 -2.39 1.51
CA GLY A 196 -13.63 -2.54 0.91
C GLY A 196 -12.88 -1.24 0.67
N LYS A 197 -13.58 -0.09 0.69
CA LYS A 197 -12.97 1.23 0.51
C LYS A 197 -12.18 1.64 1.75
N LYS A 198 -10.86 1.79 1.62
CA LYS A 198 -9.95 2.15 2.71
C LYS A 198 -10.06 1.22 3.92
N THR A 199 -10.37 -0.05 3.70
CA THR A 199 -10.33 -1.07 4.75
C THR A 199 -8.89 -1.27 5.24
N ILE A 200 -8.71 -1.77 6.47
CA ILE A 200 -7.37 -2.00 7.02
C ILE A 200 -7.09 -3.48 7.09
N TYR A 201 -5.98 -3.90 6.45
CA TYR A 201 -5.41 -5.24 6.64
C TYR A 201 -4.11 -5.13 7.42
N THR A 202 -4.04 -5.83 8.56
CA THR A 202 -2.83 -5.82 9.38
C THR A 202 -1.70 -6.61 8.74
N LYS A 203 -0.44 -6.21 8.99
CA LYS A 203 0.75 -6.98 8.57
C LYS A 203 0.72 -8.39 9.12
N ALA A 204 0.14 -8.61 10.32
CA ALA A 204 -0.06 -9.93 10.90
C ALA A 204 -0.96 -10.83 10.04
N VAL A 205 -2.09 -10.31 9.55
CA VAL A 205 -2.99 -11.03 8.63
C VAL A 205 -2.32 -11.25 7.27
N LEU A 206 -1.69 -10.21 6.71
CA LEU A 206 -1.02 -10.28 5.41
C LEU A 206 0.18 -11.21 5.42
N LYS A 207 0.88 -11.36 6.55
CA LYS A 207 1.95 -12.35 6.69
C LYS A 207 1.47 -13.77 6.38
N HIS A 208 0.25 -14.13 6.74
CA HIS A 208 -0.31 -15.46 6.45
C HIS A 208 -0.93 -15.55 5.06
N ARG A 209 -1.57 -14.47 4.60
CA ARG A 209 -2.41 -14.49 3.39
C ARG A 209 -1.71 -13.98 2.14
N TRP A 210 -0.56 -13.33 2.29
CA TRP A 210 0.15 -12.71 1.18
C TRP A 210 1.64 -13.07 1.13
N CYS A 211 2.35 -13.01 2.27
CA CYS A 211 3.82 -13.09 2.27
C CYS A 211 4.34 -13.92 3.45
N PRO A 212 4.00 -15.23 3.54
CA PRO A 212 4.36 -16.09 4.66
C PRO A 212 5.87 -16.30 4.81
N GLY A 213 6.62 -16.33 3.72
CA GLY A 213 8.08 -16.46 3.70
C GLY A 213 8.83 -15.13 3.87
N GLY A 214 8.13 -14.00 3.86
CA GLY A 214 8.72 -12.67 4.04
C GLY A 214 9.15 -11.95 2.75
N ASN A 215 9.36 -12.69 1.66
CA ASN A 215 9.73 -12.19 0.32
C ASN A 215 9.10 -13.02 -0.81
N ASP A 216 7.95 -13.57 -0.57
CA ASP A 216 7.18 -14.41 -1.49
C ASP A 216 5.78 -13.82 -1.77
N GLY A 217 5.59 -12.57 -1.45
CA GLY A 217 4.40 -11.82 -1.80
C GLY A 217 4.26 -11.66 -3.32
N TRP A 218 3.03 -11.74 -3.81
CA TRP A 218 2.74 -11.56 -5.21
C TRP A 218 1.89 -10.32 -5.46
N GLY A 219 2.25 -9.60 -6.52
CA GLY A 219 1.61 -8.32 -6.78
C GLY A 219 2.23 -7.54 -7.93
N ARG A 220 1.72 -6.34 -8.16
CA ARG A 220 2.14 -5.43 -9.22
C ARG A 220 2.68 -4.14 -8.64
N ILE A 221 3.86 -3.77 -9.10
CA ILE A 221 4.54 -2.50 -8.82
C ILE A 221 4.46 -1.62 -10.06
N PHE A 222 4.34 -0.32 -9.85
CA PHE A 222 4.31 0.72 -10.88
C PHE A 222 5.65 1.47 -10.92
N ASP A 223 6.23 1.59 -12.11
CA ASP A 223 7.57 2.19 -12.33
C ASP A 223 7.53 3.73 -12.41
#